data_3b5e09c12963d4102ba963741a7f560b
#
_entry.id   3b5e09c12963d4102ba963741a7f560b
#
_cell.length_a   1.000
_cell.length_b   1.000
_cell.length_c   1.000
_cell.angle_alpha   90.00
_cell.angle_beta   90.00
_cell.angle_gamma   90.00
#
_symmetry.space_group_name_H-M   'P 1'
#
loop_
_entity.id
_entity.type
_entity.pdbx_description
1 polymer ?
#
loop_
_entity_poly.entity_id
_entity_poly.type
_entity_poly.pdbx_seq_one_letter_code
_entity_poly.pdbx_strand_id
1 'polypeptide(L)'
;GVHALGYVAAIGELDLPRIDRSAYAGTTLIGKLGVESARERELHGTNGYREVLVNAQGRSVQKQGGFVPELRAKQPHAGTDVILSIDLAAQQAAEDGLQGKRGAVVAIDPRNGDVLVLASRPGFDPGLFGRGLTSAEYRGLETDIDRPLFNRALRGAYPPGSTVKPVIALAALRYGSIDPEEHRFCAGVYRLPGSSRLFREGRGGRHGSVQME
;
A
#
# COMPACT_ATOMS: atom_id res chain seq x y z
N GLY A 1 6.57 -1.61 -6.41
CA GLY A 1 5.70 -2.19 -5.38
C GLY A 1 5.77 -1.60 -3.98
N VAL A 2 6.54 -0.47 -3.75
CA VAL A 2 6.77 0.05 -2.39
C VAL A 2 5.48 0.37 -1.61
N HIS A 3 4.44 0.83 -2.28
CA HIS A 3 3.16 1.15 -1.62
C HIS A 3 2.34 -0.08 -1.23
N ALA A 4 2.60 -1.24 -1.84
CA ALA A 4 2.01 -2.52 -1.46
C ALA A 4 2.83 -3.19 -0.34
N LEU A 5 4.13 -3.33 -0.56
CA LEU A 5 5.04 -3.99 0.39
C LEU A 5 5.25 -3.15 1.65
N GLY A 6 5.39 -1.85 1.49
CA GLY A 6 5.73 -0.95 2.59
C GLY A 6 7.24 -0.81 2.79
N TYR A 7 7.63 -0.46 3.99
CA TYR A 7 9.03 -0.31 4.40
C TYR A 7 9.19 -0.53 5.90
N VAL A 8 10.42 -0.85 6.28
CA VAL A 8 10.85 -0.90 7.68
C VAL A 8 11.59 0.38 8.05
N ALA A 9 11.45 0.84 9.28
CA ALA A 9 12.21 1.97 9.82
C ALA A 9 12.46 1.80 11.32
N ALA A 10 13.25 2.70 11.89
CA ALA A 10 13.60 2.67 13.31
C ALA A 10 12.34 2.67 14.19
N ILE A 11 12.39 1.87 15.25
CA ILE A 11 11.34 1.84 16.28
C ILE A 11 11.30 3.22 16.95
N GLY A 12 10.15 3.87 16.90
CA GLY A 12 9.90 5.17 17.52
C GLY A 12 8.94 5.08 18.70
N GLU A 13 8.72 6.20 19.38
CA GLU A 13 7.84 6.26 20.55
C GLU A 13 6.41 5.79 20.28
N LEU A 14 5.89 6.05 19.07
CA LEU A 14 4.54 5.65 18.66
C LEU A 14 4.40 4.13 18.45
N ASP A 15 5.49 3.41 18.28
CA ASP A 15 5.48 1.96 18.11
C ASP A 15 5.46 1.23 19.45
N LEU A 16 6.07 1.83 20.47
CA LEU A 16 6.26 1.21 21.80
C LEU A 16 4.99 0.66 22.45
N PRO A 17 3.82 1.30 22.34
CA PRO A 17 2.57 0.75 22.88
C PRO A 17 2.03 -0.47 22.12
N ARG A 18 2.52 -0.71 20.90
CA ARG A 18 2.02 -1.73 19.95
C ARG A 18 2.87 -2.99 19.92
N ILE A 19 4.06 -2.96 20.54
CA ILE A 19 5.03 -4.05 20.50
C ILE A 19 5.29 -4.61 21.90
N ASP A 20 5.62 -5.89 21.97
CA ASP A 20 6.20 -6.49 23.16
C ASP A 20 7.71 -6.16 23.20
N ARG A 21 8.11 -5.32 24.14
CA ARG A 21 9.51 -4.88 24.29
C ARG A 21 10.48 -6.04 24.48
N SER A 22 10.04 -7.14 25.06
CA SER A 22 10.90 -8.31 25.28
C SER A 22 11.17 -9.04 23.96
N ALA A 23 10.17 -9.14 23.09
CA ALA A 23 10.31 -9.75 21.77
C ALA A 23 11.18 -8.90 20.83
N TYR A 24 11.18 -7.58 21.02
CA TYR A 24 11.98 -6.63 20.22
C TYR A 24 13.32 -6.25 20.84
N ALA A 25 13.71 -6.91 21.93
CA ALA A 25 15.03 -6.67 22.54
C ALA A 25 16.15 -6.97 21.55
N GLY A 26 16.98 -5.95 21.23
CA GLY A 26 18.03 -6.07 20.21
C GLY A 26 17.58 -5.79 18.78
N THR A 27 16.29 -5.56 18.51
CA THR A 27 15.77 -5.13 17.21
C THR A 27 15.66 -3.61 17.18
N THR A 28 16.06 -2.99 16.07
CA THR A 28 16.03 -1.55 15.88
C THR A 28 15.02 -1.10 14.83
N LEU A 29 14.53 -2.00 14.01
CA LEU A 29 13.64 -1.74 12.89
C LEU A 29 12.27 -2.41 13.12
N ILE A 30 11.23 -1.82 12.54
CA ILE A 30 9.86 -2.33 12.54
C ILE A 30 9.17 -1.95 11.24
N GLY A 31 8.27 -2.77 10.75
CA GLY A 31 7.42 -2.46 9.59
C GLY A 31 6.49 -1.28 9.87
N LYS A 32 6.51 -0.28 8.99
CA LYS A 32 5.75 0.97 9.17
C LYS A 32 4.50 1.04 8.33
N LEU A 33 4.53 0.52 7.13
CA LEU A 33 3.42 0.53 6.16
C LEU A 33 3.33 -0.79 5.40
N GLY A 34 2.23 -0.97 4.67
CA GLY A 34 2.03 -2.07 3.74
C GLY A 34 2.06 -3.44 4.41
N VAL A 35 2.54 -4.43 3.68
CA VAL A 35 2.69 -5.82 4.15
C VAL A 35 3.66 -5.88 5.33
N GLU A 36 4.76 -5.11 5.30
CA GLU A 36 5.74 -5.04 6.38
C GLU A 36 5.07 -4.72 7.73
N SER A 37 4.17 -3.74 7.77
CA SER A 37 3.44 -3.41 9.00
C SER A 37 2.30 -4.37 9.32
N ALA A 38 1.57 -4.82 8.29
CA ALA A 38 0.39 -5.65 8.47
C ALA A 38 0.75 -7.08 8.94
N ARG A 39 1.92 -7.57 8.52
CA ARG A 39 2.45 -8.90 8.81
C ARG A 39 3.71 -8.89 9.68
N GLU A 40 3.95 -7.79 10.37
CA GLU A 40 5.13 -7.59 11.23
C GLU A 40 5.37 -8.77 12.18
N ARG A 41 4.33 -9.30 12.82
CA ARG A 41 4.45 -10.42 13.76
C ARG A 41 4.93 -11.72 13.12
N GLU A 42 4.58 -11.92 11.85
CA GLU A 42 4.97 -13.09 11.07
C GLU A 42 6.39 -12.92 10.52
N LEU A 43 6.72 -11.72 10.04
CA LEU A 43 7.98 -11.40 9.40
C LEU A 43 9.14 -11.21 10.39
N HIS A 44 8.86 -10.67 11.58
CA HIS A 44 9.90 -10.29 12.55
C HIS A 44 10.72 -11.47 13.10
N GLY A 45 10.12 -12.65 13.29
CA GLY A 45 10.79 -13.79 13.92
C GLY A 45 11.06 -13.59 15.41
N THR A 46 12.08 -14.25 15.93
CA THR A 46 12.48 -14.14 17.33
C THR A 46 13.99 -13.96 17.46
N ASN A 47 14.39 -12.99 18.27
CA ASN A 47 15.79 -12.69 18.51
C ASN A 47 16.47 -13.79 19.36
N GLY A 48 17.69 -14.09 18.99
CA GLY A 48 18.61 -14.88 19.84
C GLY A 48 19.39 -13.97 20.78
N TYR A 49 20.01 -14.59 21.78
CA TYR A 49 20.96 -13.90 22.64
C TYR A 49 22.09 -14.85 23.04
N ARG A 50 23.22 -14.27 23.41
CA ARG A 50 24.35 -14.99 24.01
C ARG A 50 24.87 -14.18 25.19
N GLU A 51 24.92 -14.82 26.35
CA GLU A 51 25.62 -14.23 27.49
C GLU A 51 27.12 -14.31 27.27
N VAL A 52 27.85 -13.26 27.60
CA VAL A 52 29.30 -13.22 27.53
C VAL A 52 29.85 -12.69 28.86
N LEU A 53 30.94 -13.31 29.34
CA LEU A 53 31.69 -12.77 30.47
C LEU A 53 32.52 -11.58 30.03
N VAL A 54 32.39 -10.50 30.78
CA VAL A 54 33.18 -9.28 30.54
C VAL A 54 33.96 -8.92 31.81
N ASN A 55 35.15 -8.34 31.63
CA ASN A 55 35.91 -7.78 32.75
C ASN A 55 35.35 -6.41 33.18
N ALA A 56 35.93 -5.81 34.22
CA ALA A 56 35.51 -4.49 34.71
C ALA A 56 35.59 -3.36 33.66
N GLN A 57 36.30 -3.56 32.55
CA GLN A 57 36.43 -2.63 31.42
C GLN A 57 35.47 -2.97 30.27
N GLY A 58 34.54 -3.94 30.46
CA GLY A 58 33.57 -4.32 29.44
C GLY A 58 34.14 -5.18 28.30
N ARG A 59 35.38 -5.67 28.41
CA ARG A 59 36.00 -6.53 27.38
C ARG A 59 35.64 -7.99 27.63
N SER A 60 35.26 -8.72 26.59
CA SER A 60 34.97 -10.15 26.65
C SER A 60 36.21 -10.93 27.16
N VAL A 61 36.00 -11.74 28.18
CA VAL A 61 37.04 -12.60 28.76
C VAL A 61 36.91 -14.00 28.19
N GLN A 62 37.94 -14.42 27.40
CA GLN A 62 38.03 -15.82 26.99
C GLN A 62 38.53 -16.68 28.13
N LYS A 63 38.05 -17.96 28.20
CA LYS A 63 38.41 -18.95 29.21
C LYS A 63 39.92 -19.10 29.36
N GLN A 64 40.48 -18.70 30.49
CA GLN A 64 41.76 -19.19 30.97
C GLN A 64 41.53 -19.85 32.33
N GLY A 65 41.43 -21.19 32.34
CA GLY A 65 41.57 -22.06 33.48
C GLY A 65 40.88 -21.70 34.78
N GLY A 66 39.55 -21.64 34.88
CA GLY A 66 38.77 -21.42 36.08
C GLY A 66 37.31 -21.89 35.91
N PHE A 67 36.57 -22.00 37.03
CA PHE A 67 35.14 -22.29 37.03
C PHE A 67 34.44 -21.16 36.26
N VAL A 68 33.91 -21.45 35.10
CA VAL A 68 33.10 -20.51 34.31
C VAL A 68 31.65 -20.96 34.41
N PRO A 69 30.73 -20.12 34.90
CA PRO A 69 29.31 -20.45 34.90
C PRO A 69 28.84 -20.81 33.48
N GLU A 70 27.89 -21.70 33.36
CA GLU A 70 27.29 -22.04 32.09
C GLU A 70 26.56 -20.82 31.57
N LEU A 71 27.10 -20.28 30.46
CA LEU A 71 26.53 -19.08 29.81
C LEU A 71 25.36 -19.49 28.94
N ARG A 72 24.26 -18.79 29.08
CA ARG A 72 23.04 -19.05 28.31
C ARG A 72 23.17 -18.49 26.90
N ALA A 73 22.66 -19.26 25.95
CA ALA A 73 22.51 -18.81 24.57
C ALA A 73 21.17 -19.31 24.03
N LYS A 74 20.48 -18.45 23.31
CA LYS A 74 19.29 -18.79 22.56
C LYS A 74 19.55 -18.48 21.09
N GLN A 75 19.28 -19.45 20.21
CA GLN A 75 19.41 -19.24 18.79
C GLN A 75 18.29 -18.31 18.26
N PRO A 76 18.57 -17.43 17.31
CA PRO A 76 17.53 -16.65 16.63
C PRO A 76 16.71 -17.59 15.72
N HIS A 77 15.44 -17.27 15.57
CA HIS A 77 14.57 -17.91 14.59
C HIS A 77 14.08 -16.86 13.61
N ALA A 78 14.25 -17.14 12.30
CA ALA A 78 13.72 -16.28 11.25
C ALA A 78 12.19 -16.18 11.34
N GLY A 79 11.64 -15.10 10.84
CA GLY A 79 10.20 -14.98 10.65
C GLY A 79 9.67 -15.95 9.58
N THR A 80 8.38 -15.98 9.43
CA THR A 80 7.69 -16.82 8.45
C THR A 80 7.58 -16.08 7.13
N ASP A 81 7.77 -16.79 6.02
CA ASP A 81 7.55 -16.24 4.69
C ASP A 81 6.08 -15.90 4.47
N VAL A 82 5.82 -14.72 3.91
CA VAL A 82 4.48 -14.27 3.53
C VAL A 82 4.35 -14.32 2.01
N ILE A 83 3.46 -15.16 1.51
CA ILE A 83 3.17 -15.28 0.09
C ILE A 83 2.01 -14.33 -0.25
N LEU A 84 2.24 -13.46 -1.23
CA LEU A 84 1.25 -12.50 -1.71
C LEU A 84 0.60 -12.99 -3.01
N SER A 85 -0.61 -12.53 -3.26
CA SER A 85 -1.31 -12.75 -4.53
C SER A 85 -0.81 -11.84 -5.67
N ILE A 86 0.13 -10.94 -5.40
CA ILE A 86 0.67 -10.03 -6.41
C ILE A 86 1.38 -10.82 -7.52
N ASP A 87 0.92 -10.63 -8.75
CA ASP A 87 1.63 -11.08 -9.95
C ASP A 87 2.77 -10.11 -10.27
N LEU A 88 4.00 -10.58 -10.14
CA LEU A 88 5.18 -9.72 -10.29
C LEU A 88 5.30 -9.13 -11.71
N ALA A 89 4.96 -9.90 -12.73
CA ALA A 89 5.04 -9.45 -14.12
C ALA A 89 3.99 -8.39 -14.42
N ALA A 90 2.75 -8.60 -13.97
CA ALA A 90 1.68 -7.63 -14.09
C ALA A 90 1.95 -6.35 -13.27
N GLN A 91 2.47 -6.49 -12.05
CA GLN A 91 2.89 -5.36 -11.21
C GLN A 91 3.95 -4.51 -11.90
N GLN A 92 4.99 -5.14 -12.48
CA GLN A 92 6.06 -4.44 -13.19
C GLN A 92 5.50 -3.72 -14.42
N ALA A 93 4.68 -4.39 -15.24
CA ALA A 93 4.05 -3.78 -16.41
C ALA A 93 3.19 -2.55 -16.03
N ALA A 94 2.46 -2.63 -14.92
CA ALA A 94 1.66 -1.51 -14.41
C ALA A 94 2.55 -0.33 -13.96
N GLU A 95 3.64 -0.61 -13.26
CA GLU A 95 4.59 0.42 -12.83
C GLU A 95 5.29 1.08 -14.01
N ASP A 96 5.68 0.32 -15.03
CA ASP A 96 6.30 0.83 -16.25
C ASP A 96 5.31 1.68 -17.06
N GLY A 97 4.06 1.25 -17.15
CA GLY A 97 2.99 2.03 -17.80
C GLY A 97 2.68 3.38 -17.12
N LEU A 98 2.99 3.49 -15.83
CA LEU A 98 2.86 4.71 -15.03
C LEU A 98 4.14 5.55 -14.98
N GLN A 99 5.24 5.12 -15.61
CA GLN A 99 6.50 5.86 -15.57
C GLN A 99 6.33 7.29 -16.08
N GLY A 100 6.83 8.26 -15.32
CA GLY A 100 6.67 9.70 -15.61
C GLY A 100 5.27 10.26 -15.39
N LYS A 101 4.35 9.48 -14.79
CA LYS A 101 2.97 9.89 -14.51
C LYS A 101 2.65 9.80 -13.02
N ARG A 102 1.69 10.60 -12.59
CA ARG A 102 1.03 10.46 -11.27
C ARG A 102 -0.22 9.62 -11.45
N GLY A 103 -0.27 8.44 -10.84
CA GLY A 103 -1.41 7.55 -11.01
C GLY A 103 -1.32 6.28 -10.19
N ALA A 104 -2.34 5.46 -10.32
CA ALA A 104 -2.38 4.14 -9.73
C ALA A 104 -3.00 3.14 -10.70
N VAL A 105 -2.57 1.87 -10.56
CA VAL A 105 -3.18 0.72 -11.21
C VAL A 105 -3.48 -0.32 -10.14
N VAL A 106 -4.72 -0.79 -10.11
CA VAL A 106 -5.15 -1.90 -9.25
C VAL A 106 -5.80 -2.94 -10.12
N ALA A 107 -5.36 -4.19 -10.02
CA ALA A 107 -5.99 -5.33 -10.66
C ALA A 107 -6.40 -6.35 -9.60
N ILE A 108 -7.64 -6.79 -9.66
CA ILE A 108 -8.22 -7.74 -8.71
C ILE A 108 -8.82 -8.89 -9.51
N ASP A 109 -8.56 -10.13 -9.08
CA ASP A 109 -9.23 -11.31 -9.62
C ASP A 109 -10.68 -11.32 -9.12
N PRO A 110 -11.68 -11.20 -10.01
CA PRO A 110 -13.08 -11.12 -9.60
C PRO A 110 -13.63 -12.44 -9.04
N ARG A 111 -12.92 -13.56 -9.23
CA ARG A 111 -13.35 -14.88 -8.76
C ARG A 111 -13.13 -15.08 -7.26
N ASN A 112 -12.08 -14.50 -6.70
CA ASN A 112 -11.67 -14.74 -5.31
C ASN A 112 -11.30 -13.45 -4.55
N GLY A 113 -11.18 -12.31 -5.25
CA GLY A 113 -10.80 -11.03 -4.66
C GLY A 113 -9.29 -10.82 -4.48
N ASP A 114 -8.46 -11.71 -5.02
CA ASP A 114 -7.00 -11.57 -4.95
C ASP A 114 -6.52 -10.30 -5.64
N VAL A 115 -5.68 -9.54 -4.95
CA VAL A 115 -5.05 -8.35 -5.51
C VAL A 115 -3.81 -8.78 -6.28
N LEU A 116 -3.90 -8.75 -7.62
CA LEU A 116 -2.82 -9.12 -8.52
C LEU A 116 -1.85 -7.96 -8.78
N VAL A 117 -2.35 -6.73 -8.76
CA VAL A 117 -1.57 -5.50 -8.95
C VAL A 117 -2.03 -4.43 -7.97
N LEU A 118 -1.07 -3.77 -7.33
CA LEU A 118 -1.31 -2.58 -6.54
C LEU A 118 -0.14 -1.61 -6.73
N ALA A 119 -0.21 -0.83 -7.82
CA ALA A 119 0.80 0.13 -8.21
C ALA A 119 0.34 1.56 -7.91
N SER A 120 1.22 2.36 -7.33
CA SER A 120 1.04 3.79 -7.12
C SER A 120 2.33 4.52 -7.49
N ARG A 121 2.24 5.53 -8.34
CA ARG A 121 3.42 6.27 -8.84
C ARG A 121 3.22 7.80 -8.71
N PRO A 122 4.32 8.57 -8.51
CA PRO A 122 5.65 8.06 -8.25
C PRO A 122 5.71 7.29 -6.94
N GLY A 123 6.69 6.40 -6.82
CA GLY A 123 7.07 5.72 -5.58
C GLY A 123 8.32 6.35 -4.98
N PHE A 124 8.86 5.71 -3.98
CA PHE A 124 10.10 6.08 -3.30
C PHE A 124 10.94 4.83 -3.02
N ASP A 125 12.22 5.02 -2.69
CA ASP A 125 13.09 3.92 -2.27
C ASP A 125 12.80 3.56 -0.80
N PRO A 126 12.29 2.36 -0.50
CA PRO A 126 12.04 1.92 0.87
C PRO A 126 13.33 1.77 1.69
N GLY A 127 14.47 1.49 1.05
CA GLY A 127 15.76 1.34 1.70
C GLY A 127 16.24 2.60 2.42
N LEU A 128 15.76 3.77 1.98
CA LEU A 128 16.06 5.05 2.64
C LEU A 128 15.61 5.04 4.11
N PHE A 129 14.45 4.47 4.39
CA PHE A 129 13.87 4.43 5.73
C PHE A 129 14.61 3.43 6.63
N GLY A 130 14.98 2.26 6.09
CA GLY A 130 15.73 1.23 6.82
C GLY A 130 17.13 1.67 7.24
N ARG A 131 17.83 2.46 6.39
CA ARG A 131 19.15 3.01 6.73
C ARG A 131 19.11 4.26 7.62
N GLY A 132 17.93 4.82 7.84
CA GLY A 132 17.72 6.08 8.52
C GLY A 132 17.81 7.29 7.57
N LEU A 133 16.67 7.98 7.36
CA LEU A 133 16.63 9.23 6.61
C LEU A 133 17.12 10.40 7.45
N THR A 134 17.84 11.31 6.81
CA THR A 134 18.08 12.63 7.37
C THR A 134 16.79 13.47 7.31
N SER A 135 16.70 14.48 8.17
CA SER A 135 15.55 15.42 8.14
C SER A 135 15.41 16.15 6.80
N ALA A 136 16.50 16.33 6.07
CA ALA A 136 16.48 16.96 4.74
C ALA A 136 15.90 16.02 3.68
N GLU A 137 16.32 14.74 3.67
CA GLU A 137 15.78 13.71 2.76
C GLU A 137 14.29 13.50 3.00
N TYR A 138 13.86 13.40 4.27
CA TYR A 138 12.43 13.23 4.59
C TYR A 138 11.61 14.43 4.11
N ARG A 139 12.06 15.66 4.39
CA ARG A 139 11.40 16.87 3.90
C ARG A 139 11.33 16.91 2.38
N GLY A 140 12.38 16.48 1.68
CA GLY A 140 12.37 16.37 0.22
C GLY A 140 11.22 15.49 -0.28
N LEU A 141 11.02 14.32 0.32
CA LEU A 141 9.91 13.42 -0.03
C LEU A 141 8.54 13.97 0.36
N GLU A 142 8.44 14.64 1.50
CA GLU A 142 7.19 15.18 2.05
C GLU A 142 6.68 16.38 1.25
N THR A 143 7.60 17.28 0.86
CA THR A 143 7.26 18.52 0.12
C THR A 143 7.30 18.36 -1.38
N ASP A 144 7.65 17.19 -1.89
CA ASP A 144 7.66 16.90 -3.31
C ASP A 144 6.26 17.10 -3.90
N ILE A 145 6.19 17.91 -4.99
CA ILE A 145 4.94 18.20 -5.70
C ILE A 145 4.27 16.93 -6.24
N ASP A 146 5.07 15.91 -6.52
CA ASP A 146 4.60 14.61 -7.00
C ASP A 146 4.14 13.66 -5.89
N ARG A 147 4.34 14.07 -4.62
CA ARG A 147 3.88 13.36 -3.42
C ARG A 147 4.17 11.86 -3.46
N PRO A 148 5.44 11.42 -3.52
CA PRO A 148 5.81 10.01 -3.66
C PRO A 148 5.37 9.16 -2.46
N LEU A 149 5.24 9.73 -1.27
CA LEU A 149 4.76 9.03 -0.07
C LEU A 149 3.25 8.76 -0.08
N PHE A 150 2.50 9.40 -0.99
CA PHE A 150 1.04 9.26 -1.06
C PHE A 150 0.64 8.01 -1.85
N ASN A 151 0.04 7.03 -1.17
CA ASN A 151 -0.50 5.83 -1.82
C ASN A 151 -1.79 6.18 -2.59
N ARG A 152 -1.66 6.38 -3.90
CA ARG A 152 -2.76 6.76 -4.79
C ARG A 152 -3.76 5.63 -5.01
N ALA A 153 -3.31 4.38 -4.90
CA ALA A 153 -4.19 3.22 -5.07
C ALA A 153 -5.20 3.07 -3.94
N LEU A 154 -4.80 3.40 -2.70
CA LEU A 154 -5.64 3.22 -1.51
C LEU A 154 -6.29 4.52 -1.03
N ARG A 155 -5.64 5.67 -1.23
CA ARG A 155 -6.05 6.96 -0.65
C ARG A 155 -6.40 8.02 -1.70
N GLY A 156 -6.20 7.72 -2.98
CA GLY A 156 -6.54 8.63 -4.07
C GLY A 156 -8.05 8.73 -4.26
N ALA A 157 -8.58 9.93 -4.15
CA ALA A 157 -9.97 10.23 -4.47
C ALA A 157 -10.01 11.05 -5.76
N TYR A 158 -10.58 10.47 -6.81
CA TYR A 158 -10.64 11.08 -8.13
C TYR A 158 -12.08 11.13 -8.64
N PRO A 159 -12.45 12.12 -9.47
CA PRO A 159 -13.73 12.13 -10.14
C PRO A 159 -13.87 10.86 -11.01
N PRO A 160 -14.92 10.07 -10.80
CA PRO A 160 -15.05 8.74 -11.46
C PRO A 160 -15.32 8.86 -12.96
N GLY A 161 -15.84 9.98 -13.41
CA GLY A 161 -16.26 10.13 -14.80
C GLY A 161 -17.27 9.06 -15.22
N SER A 162 -17.12 8.52 -16.47
CA SER A 162 -18.04 7.49 -16.98
C SER A 162 -17.94 6.14 -16.30
N THR A 163 -16.91 5.88 -15.46
CA THR A 163 -16.75 4.60 -14.77
C THR A 163 -17.83 4.34 -13.72
N VAL A 164 -18.53 5.40 -13.27
CA VAL A 164 -19.65 5.29 -12.32
C VAL A 164 -20.98 4.92 -13.00
N LYS A 165 -21.09 5.07 -14.33
CA LYS A 165 -22.36 4.87 -15.04
C LYS A 165 -23.00 3.50 -14.83
N PRO A 166 -22.28 2.37 -14.86
CA PRO A 166 -22.86 1.05 -14.59
C PRO A 166 -23.50 0.96 -13.19
N VAL A 167 -22.85 1.58 -12.19
CA VAL A 167 -23.38 1.60 -10.81
C VAL A 167 -24.67 2.43 -10.74
N ILE A 168 -24.72 3.59 -11.42
CA ILE A 168 -25.90 4.43 -11.51
C ILE A 168 -27.03 3.69 -12.24
N ALA A 169 -26.72 2.99 -13.32
CA ALA A 169 -27.67 2.21 -14.09
C ALA A 169 -28.28 1.09 -13.22
N LEU A 170 -27.47 0.32 -12.52
CA LEU A 170 -27.94 -0.72 -11.60
C LEU A 170 -28.82 -0.14 -10.47
N ALA A 171 -28.44 1.02 -9.94
CA ALA A 171 -29.26 1.69 -8.92
C ALA A 171 -30.60 2.13 -9.52
N ALA A 172 -30.63 2.70 -10.73
CA ALA A 172 -31.86 3.12 -11.39
C ALA A 172 -32.82 1.94 -11.67
N LEU A 173 -32.28 0.79 -12.09
CA LEU A 173 -33.04 -0.45 -12.24
C LEU A 173 -33.59 -0.95 -10.90
N ARG A 174 -32.74 -0.99 -9.86
CA ARG A 174 -33.15 -1.46 -8.54
C ARG A 174 -34.27 -0.64 -7.92
N TYR A 175 -34.27 0.67 -8.12
CA TYR A 175 -35.27 1.57 -7.58
C TYR A 175 -36.44 1.82 -8.55
N GLY A 176 -36.51 1.11 -9.70
CA GLY A 176 -37.56 1.25 -10.68
C GLY A 176 -37.66 2.64 -11.33
N SER A 177 -36.54 3.37 -11.35
CA SER A 177 -36.46 4.71 -11.92
C SER A 177 -36.35 4.70 -13.45
N ILE A 178 -35.99 3.58 -14.03
CA ILE A 178 -35.93 3.33 -15.47
C ILE A 178 -36.44 1.92 -15.79
N ASP A 179 -37.03 1.80 -16.98
CA ASP A 179 -37.35 0.51 -17.59
C ASP A 179 -36.25 0.19 -18.63
N PRO A 180 -35.57 -0.95 -18.59
CA PRO A 180 -34.54 -1.29 -19.55
C PRO A 180 -35.05 -1.37 -21.00
N GLU A 181 -36.32 -1.70 -21.20
CA GLU A 181 -36.94 -1.78 -22.51
C GLU A 181 -37.41 -0.42 -23.02
N GLU A 182 -37.38 0.63 -22.18
CA GLU A 182 -37.81 1.96 -22.56
C GLU A 182 -36.81 2.64 -23.49
N HIS A 183 -37.28 3.00 -24.68
CA HIS A 183 -36.49 3.80 -25.62
C HIS A 183 -36.46 5.27 -25.25
N ARG A 184 -35.25 5.82 -25.13
CA ARG A 184 -35.02 7.24 -24.90
C ARG A 184 -34.32 7.89 -26.10
N PHE A 185 -34.80 9.05 -26.52
CA PHE A 185 -34.17 9.77 -27.61
C PHE A 185 -32.99 10.62 -27.13
N CYS A 186 -31.78 10.29 -27.60
CA CYS A 186 -30.56 11.00 -27.30
C CYS A 186 -30.26 12.03 -28.40
N ALA A 187 -30.59 13.30 -28.14
CA ALA A 187 -30.35 14.41 -29.03
C ALA A 187 -28.87 14.91 -29.00
N GLY A 188 -27.98 14.27 -28.22
CA GLY A 188 -26.61 14.73 -27.99
C GLY A 188 -26.49 15.89 -27.01
N VAL A 189 -27.60 16.42 -26.52
CA VAL A 189 -27.66 17.46 -25.51
C VAL A 189 -28.80 17.17 -24.52
N TYR A 190 -28.55 17.50 -23.26
CA TYR A 190 -29.56 17.40 -22.21
C TYR A 190 -29.62 18.68 -21.40
N ARG A 191 -30.80 19.16 -21.10
CA ARG A 191 -31.04 20.29 -20.19
C ARG A 191 -31.80 19.82 -18.99
N LEU A 192 -31.23 20.02 -17.82
CA LEU A 192 -31.93 19.71 -16.57
C LEU A 192 -33.09 20.71 -16.38
N PRO A 193 -34.31 20.25 -16.02
CA PRO A 193 -35.42 21.14 -15.71
C PRO A 193 -35.03 22.19 -14.66
N GLY A 194 -35.36 23.45 -14.92
CA GLY A 194 -35.00 24.56 -14.01
C GLY A 194 -33.56 25.08 -14.12
N SER A 195 -32.73 24.53 -15.03
CA SER A 195 -31.34 24.97 -15.23
C SER A 195 -31.13 25.51 -16.62
N SER A 196 -30.33 26.57 -16.72
CA SER A 196 -29.86 27.11 -18.02
C SER A 196 -28.68 26.31 -18.60
N ARG A 197 -28.06 25.45 -17.80
CA ARG A 197 -26.89 24.66 -18.17
C ARG A 197 -27.25 23.56 -19.17
N LEU A 198 -26.50 23.48 -20.28
CA LEU A 198 -26.57 22.38 -21.24
C LEU A 198 -25.47 21.37 -20.97
N PHE A 199 -25.86 20.11 -20.80
CA PHE A 199 -24.97 18.98 -20.76
C PHE A 199 -24.88 18.40 -22.18
N ARG A 200 -23.66 18.26 -22.69
CA ARG A 200 -23.40 17.80 -24.05
C ARG A 200 -22.75 16.44 -24.03
N GLU A 201 -23.08 15.63 -25.03
CA GLU A 201 -22.34 14.39 -25.29
C GLU A 201 -20.86 14.71 -25.58
N GLY A 202 -19.95 13.94 -24.99
CA GLY A 202 -18.51 14.26 -24.97
C GLY A 202 -17.85 14.35 -26.34
N ARG A 203 -18.42 13.67 -27.35
CA ARG A 203 -17.96 13.72 -28.74
C ARG A 203 -18.92 14.43 -29.66
N GLY A 204 -19.91 15.13 -29.15
CA GLY A 204 -20.91 15.87 -29.94
C GLY A 204 -21.84 14.96 -30.77
N GLY A 205 -21.89 13.67 -30.45
CA GLY A 205 -22.72 12.70 -31.15
C GLY A 205 -24.20 12.79 -30.77
N ARG A 206 -25.07 12.40 -31.73
CA ARG A 206 -26.49 12.13 -31.48
C ARG A 206 -26.68 10.63 -31.67
N HIS A 207 -27.21 9.95 -30.65
CA HIS A 207 -27.36 8.49 -30.71
C HIS A 207 -28.78 8.06 -31.17
N GLY A 208 -29.68 9.03 -31.30
CA GLY A 208 -31.07 8.74 -31.71
C GLY A 208 -31.83 8.00 -30.60
N SER A 209 -32.66 7.04 -30.97
CA SER A 209 -33.38 6.20 -30.02
C SER A 209 -32.44 5.14 -29.46
N VAL A 210 -32.27 5.13 -28.14
CA VAL A 210 -31.43 4.19 -27.39
C VAL A 210 -32.21 3.56 -26.29
N GLN A 211 -31.88 2.32 -25.96
CA GLN A 211 -32.36 1.61 -24.77
C GLN A 211 -31.17 1.20 -23.91
N MET A 212 -31.43 0.63 -22.77
CA MET A 212 -30.39 0.10 -21.89
C MET A 212 -30.09 -1.35 -22.34
N GLU A 213 -28.90 -1.57 -22.85
CA GLU A 213 -28.35 -2.90 -23.18
C GLU A 213 -27.42 -3.41 -22.07
#